data_1b2dfa2593de5e4cbd9619c28153d327
#
_entry.id   1b2dfa2593de5e4cbd9619c28153d327
#
_cell.length_a   1.000
_cell.length_b   1.000
_cell.length_c   1.000
_cell.angle_alpha   90.00
_cell.angle_beta   90.00
_cell.angle_gamma   90.00
#
_symmetry.space_group_name_H-M   'P 1'
#
loop_
_entity.id
_entity.type
_entity.pdbx_description
1 polymer ?
#
loop_
_entity_poly.entity_id
_entity_poly.type
_entity_poly.pdbx_seq_one_letter_code
_entity_poly.pdbx_strand_id
1 'polypeptide(L)'
;ALEVEANKMIELDKVNPRIFRYLGYAAYENGNVDVAIKSLESFTSTPTNKIIAKDFLYLGLSKIKKGTSADGLTIDPAAFEAGFTDIKKAIEMEPLAVEDLNEIGKKLFSQKLYKEASLVFELGANNQESKNYLDDNVYYGLALYYANNKKDAVLDPIALQKADDAFAKVLVASPTYHEAYLFRARVNRLLEKDDLMTGFYQEYVAKVTEKGAEELAKPAVKTKFIESYNNIAASYANTDKVKAKEYFNKTLLLDPTNAYATASLKTFK
;
A
#
# COMPACT_ATOMS: atom_id res chain seq x y z
N ALA A 1 7.40 -31.74 -8.13
CA ALA A 1 8.13 -32.83 -7.45
C ALA A 1 7.58 -33.07 -6.03
N LEU A 2 7.57 -32.09 -5.14
CA LEU A 2 7.15 -32.24 -3.72
C LEU A 2 5.69 -32.68 -3.56
N GLU A 3 4.77 -32.18 -4.36
CA GLU A 3 3.35 -32.58 -4.33
C GLU A 3 3.15 -34.05 -4.74
N VAL A 4 3.90 -34.51 -5.73
CA VAL A 4 3.86 -35.93 -6.18
C VAL A 4 4.39 -36.85 -5.08
N GLU A 5 5.49 -36.45 -4.42
CA GLU A 5 6.04 -37.23 -3.32
C GLU A 5 5.11 -37.23 -2.09
N ALA A 6 4.50 -36.08 -1.76
CA ALA A 6 3.53 -36.00 -0.66
C ALA A 6 2.30 -36.90 -0.92
N ASN A 7 1.78 -36.95 -2.14
CA ASN A 7 0.68 -37.87 -2.50
C ASN A 7 1.08 -39.34 -2.38
N LYS A 8 2.29 -39.71 -2.81
CA LYS A 8 2.81 -41.10 -2.62
C LYS A 8 2.95 -41.42 -1.12
N MET A 9 3.42 -40.47 -0.31
CA MET A 9 3.55 -40.66 1.15
C MET A 9 2.19 -40.85 1.81
N ILE A 10 1.14 -40.15 1.36
CA ILE A 10 -0.25 -40.37 1.86
C ILE A 10 -0.74 -41.79 1.54
N GLU A 11 -0.38 -42.34 0.38
CA GLU A 11 -0.73 -43.72 0.04
C GLU A 11 0.00 -44.73 0.93
N LEU A 12 1.25 -44.46 1.29
CA LEU A 12 2.11 -45.33 2.09
C LEU A 12 1.87 -45.20 3.60
N ASP A 13 1.59 -44.00 4.08
CA ASP A 13 1.37 -43.70 5.51
C ASP A 13 0.19 -42.75 5.71
N LYS A 14 -1.04 -43.32 5.66
CA LYS A 14 -2.29 -42.56 5.90
C LYS A 14 -2.44 -42.00 7.32
N VAL A 15 -1.52 -42.34 8.23
CA VAL A 15 -1.60 -42.03 9.66
C VAL A 15 -0.80 -40.77 10.01
N ASN A 16 0.19 -40.35 9.20
CA ASN A 16 1.02 -39.20 9.51
C ASN A 16 0.39 -37.87 9.05
N PRO A 17 -0.23 -37.10 9.95
CA PRO A 17 -0.93 -35.89 9.59
C PRO A 17 -0.01 -34.80 9.02
N ARG A 18 1.30 -34.82 9.30
CA ARG A 18 2.26 -33.84 8.78
C ARG A 18 2.38 -33.88 7.26
N ILE A 19 2.02 -35.00 6.63
CA ILE A 19 2.04 -35.13 5.16
C ILE A 19 1.05 -34.12 4.54
N PHE A 20 -0.14 -33.94 5.15
CA PHE A 20 -1.13 -32.98 4.68
C PHE A 20 -0.63 -31.53 4.78
N ARG A 21 0.15 -31.16 5.81
CA ARG A 21 0.82 -29.87 5.88
C ARG A 21 1.72 -29.63 4.69
N TYR A 22 2.66 -30.55 4.43
CA TYR A 22 3.63 -30.40 3.33
C TYR A 22 2.96 -30.49 1.95
N LEU A 23 1.93 -31.31 1.80
CA LEU A 23 1.11 -31.33 0.60
C LEU A 23 0.44 -29.97 0.36
N GLY A 24 -0.13 -29.36 1.40
CA GLY A 24 -0.74 -28.05 1.31
C GLY A 24 0.23 -26.96 0.86
N TYR A 25 1.42 -26.90 1.44
CA TYR A 25 2.45 -25.93 1.04
C TYR A 25 2.90 -26.17 -0.41
N ALA A 26 3.23 -27.42 -0.76
CA ALA A 26 3.66 -27.75 -2.11
C ALA A 26 2.59 -27.46 -3.18
N ALA A 27 1.33 -27.75 -2.87
CA ALA A 27 0.21 -27.47 -3.75
C ALA A 27 0.02 -25.96 -3.98
N TYR A 28 0.13 -25.14 -2.94
CA TYR A 28 0.09 -23.67 -3.07
C TYR A 28 1.18 -23.16 -4.01
N GLU A 29 2.43 -23.58 -3.79
CA GLU A 29 3.58 -23.17 -4.63
C GLU A 29 3.41 -23.62 -6.10
N ASN A 30 2.82 -24.78 -6.33
CA ASN A 30 2.51 -25.28 -7.68
C ASN A 30 1.24 -24.67 -8.30
N GLY A 31 0.50 -23.84 -7.58
CA GLY A 31 -0.74 -23.22 -8.05
C GLY A 31 -2.00 -24.07 -7.89
N ASN A 32 -1.91 -25.26 -7.27
CA ASN A 32 -3.03 -26.17 -7.02
C ASN A 32 -3.79 -25.78 -5.76
N VAL A 33 -4.43 -24.60 -5.79
CA VAL A 33 -5.02 -23.96 -4.60
C VAL A 33 -6.12 -24.78 -3.93
N ASP A 34 -6.89 -25.55 -4.68
CA ASP A 34 -7.94 -26.42 -4.11
C ASP A 34 -7.35 -27.56 -3.26
N VAL A 35 -6.26 -28.16 -3.74
CA VAL A 35 -5.51 -29.18 -2.98
C VAL A 35 -4.87 -28.56 -1.75
N ALA A 36 -4.30 -27.34 -1.88
CA ALA A 36 -3.69 -26.62 -0.76
C ALA A 36 -4.71 -26.35 0.34
N ILE A 37 -5.86 -25.77 0.00
CA ILE A 37 -6.94 -25.47 0.95
C ILE A 37 -7.41 -26.73 1.65
N LYS A 38 -7.80 -27.75 0.89
CA LYS A 38 -8.30 -29.02 1.45
C LYS A 38 -7.31 -29.67 2.42
N SER A 39 -6.03 -29.70 2.05
CA SER A 39 -5.00 -30.34 2.86
C SER A 39 -4.73 -29.54 4.16
N LEU A 40 -4.63 -28.21 4.06
CA LEU A 40 -4.37 -27.35 5.22
C LEU A 40 -5.59 -27.25 6.14
N GLU A 41 -6.82 -27.20 5.63
CA GLU A 41 -8.03 -27.25 6.45
C GLU A 41 -8.13 -28.59 7.19
N SER A 42 -7.88 -29.71 6.54
CA SER A 42 -7.84 -31.03 7.21
C SER A 42 -6.79 -31.05 8.32
N PHE A 43 -5.60 -30.49 8.05
CA PHE A 43 -4.53 -30.46 9.04
C PHE A 43 -4.85 -29.53 10.22
N THR A 44 -5.33 -28.32 9.97
CA THR A 44 -5.58 -27.29 11.00
C THR A 44 -6.85 -27.56 11.81
N SER A 45 -7.80 -28.33 11.30
CA SER A 45 -9.01 -28.73 12.04
C SER A 45 -8.81 -29.94 12.96
N THR A 46 -7.68 -30.64 12.88
CA THR A 46 -7.41 -31.83 13.70
C THR A 46 -6.78 -31.41 15.03
N PRO A 47 -7.47 -31.57 16.19
CA PRO A 47 -7.03 -31.02 17.48
C PRO A 47 -5.69 -31.57 17.99
N THR A 48 -5.29 -32.76 17.56
CA THR A 48 -4.03 -33.41 17.97
C THR A 48 -2.83 -32.92 17.19
N ASN A 49 -3.02 -32.12 16.13
CA ASN A 49 -1.93 -31.62 15.31
C ASN A 49 -1.25 -30.43 16.00
N LYS A 50 0.09 -30.40 15.93
CA LYS A 50 0.85 -29.23 16.35
C LYS A 50 0.82 -28.20 15.20
N ILE A 51 -0.15 -27.29 15.27
CA ILE A 51 -0.33 -26.20 14.30
C ILE A 51 0.73 -25.11 14.53
N ILE A 52 1.25 -24.52 13.46
CA ILE A 52 2.18 -23.37 13.49
C ILE A 52 1.63 -22.23 12.63
N ALA A 53 2.12 -21.02 12.82
CA ALA A 53 1.69 -19.82 12.10
C ALA A 53 1.67 -20.02 10.57
N LYS A 54 2.70 -20.66 10.04
CA LYS A 54 2.84 -20.95 8.61
C LYS A 54 1.68 -21.77 8.03
N ASP A 55 1.01 -22.62 8.82
CA ASP A 55 -0.14 -23.40 8.36
C ASP A 55 -1.32 -22.47 8.00
N PHE A 56 -1.62 -21.52 8.89
CA PHE A 56 -2.66 -20.53 8.64
C PHE A 56 -2.27 -19.51 7.59
N LEU A 57 -0.99 -19.12 7.51
CA LEU A 57 -0.51 -18.22 6.47
C LEU A 57 -0.76 -18.81 5.08
N TYR A 58 -0.30 -20.05 4.83
CA TYR A 58 -0.50 -20.71 3.53
C TYR A 58 -1.98 -21.01 3.23
N LEU A 59 -2.78 -21.33 4.26
CA LEU A 59 -4.22 -21.53 4.10
C LEU A 59 -4.88 -20.23 3.64
N GLY A 60 -4.59 -19.13 4.32
CA GLY A 60 -5.12 -17.80 4.00
C GLY A 60 -4.74 -17.35 2.59
N LEU A 61 -3.45 -17.48 2.25
CA LEU A 61 -2.94 -17.16 0.91
C LEU A 61 -3.59 -18.02 -0.19
N SER A 62 -3.83 -19.29 0.09
CA SER A 62 -4.50 -20.19 -0.85
C SER A 62 -5.95 -19.76 -1.12
N LYS A 63 -6.69 -19.33 -0.07
CA LYS A 63 -8.07 -18.85 -0.19
C LYS A 63 -8.12 -17.54 -1.00
N ILE A 64 -7.22 -16.58 -0.73
CA ILE A 64 -7.12 -15.33 -1.49
C ILE A 64 -6.81 -15.64 -2.97
N LYS A 65 -5.82 -16.50 -3.22
CA LYS A 65 -5.43 -16.88 -4.58
C LYS A 65 -6.57 -17.59 -5.34
N LYS A 66 -7.36 -18.43 -4.66
CA LYS A 66 -8.55 -19.07 -5.23
C LYS A 66 -9.62 -18.08 -5.65
N GLY A 67 -9.85 -17.04 -4.83
CA GLY A 67 -10.82 -15.97 -5.12
C GLY A 67 -10.32 -14.93 -6.13
N THR A 68 -9.03 -14.98 -6.51
CA THR A 68 -8.46 -14.03 -7.47
C THR A 68 -8.79 -14.46 -8.90
N SER A 69 -9.29 -13.54 -9.73
CA SER A 69 -9.54 -13.76 -11.15
C SER A 69 -8.26 -14.15 -11.90
N ALA A 70 -8.40 -14.82 -13.06
CA ALA A 70 -7.26 -15.31 -13.83
C ALA A 70 -6.31 -14.19 -14.30
N ASP A 71 -6.84 -13.00 -14.56
CA ASP A 71 -6.05 -11.80 -14.91
C ASP A 71 -5.47 -11.09 -13.67
N GLY A 72 -5.85 -11.50 -12.47
CA GLY A 72 -5.39 -10.93 -11.21
C GLY A 72 -5.98 -9.55 -10.87
N LEU A 73 -6.99 -9.07 -11.61
CA LEU A 73 -7.50 -7.70 -11.47
C LEU A 73 -8.67 -7.59 -10.49
N THR A 74 -9.27 -8.71 -10.10
CA THR A 74 -10.37 -8.75 -9.13
C THR A 74 -10.17 -9.88 -8.14
N ILE A 75 -10.70 -9.71 -6.93
CA ILE A 75 -10.76 -10.75 -5.90
C ILE A 75 -12.20 -10.84 -5.42
N ASP A 76 -12.71 -12.07 -5.27
CA ASP A 76 -13.97 -12.31 -4.57
C ASP A 76 -13.84 -11.83 -3.11
N PRO A 77 -14.69 -10.89 -2.66
CA PRO A 77 -14.61 -10.33 -1.31
C PRO A 77 -14.73 -11.38 -0.20
N ALA A 78 -15.57 -12.40 -0.39
CA ALA A 78 -15.75 -13.46 0.61
C ALA A 78 -14.49 -14.34 0.73
N ALA A 79 -13.87 -14.67 -0.40
CA ALA A 79 -12.63 -15.43 -0.42
C ALA A 79 -11.46 -14.62 0.19
N PHE A 80 -11.39 -13.30 -0.10
CA PHE A 80 -10.42 -12.42 0.53
C PHE A 80 -10.59 -12.38 2.05
N GLU A 81 -11.80 -12.14 2.55
CA GLU A 81 -12.09 -12.04 3.99
C GLU A 81 -11.78 -13.36 4.72
N ALA A 82 -12.17 -14.50 4.13
CA ALA A 82 -11.85 -15.81 4.68
C ALA A 82 -10.34 -16.05 4.76
N GLY A 83 -9.61 -15.73 3.69
CA GLY A 83 -8.16 -15.88 3.66
C GLY A 83 -7.45 -14.91 4.59
N PHE A 84 -7.89 -13.66 4.65
CA PHE A 84 -7.34 -12.63 5.53
C PHE A 84 -7.56 -12.96 7.01
N THR A 85 -8.68 -13.61 7.34
CA THR A 85 -8.94 -14.13 8.70
C THR A 85 -7.91 -15.18 9.11
N ASP A 86 -7.54 -16.09 8.21
CA ASP A 86 -6.50 -17.09 8.52
C ASP A 86 -5.11 -16.44 8.61
N ILE A 87 -4.79 -15.45 7.78
CA ILE A 87 -3.55 -14.66 7.88
C ILE A 87 -3.47 -13.97 9.26
N LYS A 88 -4.55 -13.37 9.74
CA LYS A 88 -4.56 -12.76 11.08
C LYS A 88 -4.26 -13.77 12.19
N LYS A 89 -4.81 -14.99 12.10
CA LYS A 89 -4.46 -16.07 13.06
C LYS A 89 -2.98 -16.43 13.01
N ALA A 90 -2.38 -16.46 11.81
CA ALA A 90 -0.94 -16.71 11.68
C ALA A 90 -0.12 -15.65 12.41
N ILE A 91 -0.48 -14.37 12.26
CA ILE A 91 0.20 -13.25 12.93
C ILE A 91 -0.02 -13.23 14.43
N GLU A 92 -1.21 -13.61 14.92
CA GLU A 92 -1.47 -13.79 16.34
C GLU A 92 -0.58 -14.87 16.97
N MET A 93 -0.25 -15.93 16.22
CA MET A 93 0.66 -17.00 16.66
C MET A 93 2.13 -16.61 16.56
N GLU A 94 2.50 -15.88 15.54
CA GLU A 94 3.87 -15.45 15.23
C GLU A 94 3.86 -14.03 14.62
N PRO A 95 4.08 -12.98 15.43
CA PRO A 95 3.96 -11.59 14.96
C PRO A 95 4.88 -11.24 13.79
N LEU A 96 6.05 -11.88 13.67
CA LEU A 96 6.97 -11.66 12.55
C LEU A 96 6.56 -12.36 11.24
N ALA A 97 5.49 -13.18 11.25
CA ALA A 97 4.92 -13.71 10.00
C ALA A 97 4.41 -12.61 9.05
N VAL A 98 4.24 -11.36 9.52
CA VAL A 98 3.95 -10.19 8.67
C VAL A 98 5.04 -9.93 7.63
N GLU A 99 6.28 -10.36 7.87
CA GLU A 99 7.38 -10.15 6.92
C GLU A 99 7.17 -10.88 5.59
N ASP A 100 6.44 -11.97 5.60
CA ASP A 100 6.10 -12.76 4.40
C ASP A 100 4.98 -12.10 3.57
N LEU A 101 4.32 -11.06 4.11
CA LEU A 101 3.18 -10.39 3.46
C LEU A 101 3.57 -9.19 2.59
N ASN A 102 4.75 -8.61 2.77
CA ASN A 102 5.17 -7.39 2.07
C ASN A 102 5.08 -7.56 0.53
N GLU A 103 5.66 -8.63 -0.02
CA GLU A 103 5.61 -8.89 -1.46
C GLU A 103 4.19 -9.19 -1.97
N ILE A 104 3.34 -9.78 -1.14
CA ILE A 104 1.93 -10.02 -1.45
C ILE A 104 1.18 -8.70 -1.54
N GLY A 105 1.37 -7.81 -0.55
CA GLY A 105 0.83 -6.46 -0.56
C GLY A 105 1.25 -5.67 -1.81
N LYS A 106 2.54 -5.71 -2.18
CA LYS A 106 3.07 -5.08 -3.40
C LYS A 106 2.43 -5.65 -4.67
N LYS A 107 2.21 -6.95 -4.73
CA LYS A 107 1.52 -7.58 -5.86
C LYS A 107 0.09 -7.06 -5.97
N LEU A 108 -0.67 -7.05 -4.88
CA LEU A 108 -2.04 -6.50 -4.86
C LEU A 108 -2.04 -5.02 -5.27
N PHE A 109 -1.09 -4.25 -4.78
CA PHE A 109 -0.93 -2.84 -5.12
C PHE A 109 -0.65 -2.63 -6.61
N SER A 110 0.25 -3.42 -7.21
CA SER A 110 0.55 -3.36 -8.65
C SER A 110 -0.64 -3.71 -9.54
N GLN A 111 -1.52 -4.57 -9.04
CA GLN A 111 -2.79 -4.94 -9.65
C GLN A 111 -3.91 -3.90 -9.42
N LYS A 112 -3.61 -2.79 -8.73
CA LYS A 112 -4.56 -1.72 -8.34
C LYS A 112 -5.68 -2.18 -7.39
N LEU A 113 -5.49 -3.30 -6.72
CA LEU A 113 -6.34 -3.81 -5.64
C LEU A 113 -5.97 -3.08 -4.34
N TYR A 114 -6.14 -1.75 -4.36
CA TYR A 114 -5.61 -0.88 -3.31
C TYR A 114 -6.25 -1.09 -1.95
N LYS A 115 -7.55 -1.45 -1.92
CA LYS A 115 -8.26 -1.73 -0.67
C LYS A 115 -7.68 -3.00 -0.01
N GLU A 116 -7.54 -4.06 -0.76
CA GLU A 116 -6.97 -5.33 -0.30
C GLU A 116 -5.49 -5.17 0.09
N ALA A 117 -4.73 -4.45 -0.73
CA ALA A 117 -3.34 -4.12 -0.43
C ALA A 117 -3.20 -3.35 0.89
N SER A 118 -4.08 -2.36 1.14
CA SER A 118 -4.02 -1.58 2.39
C SER A 118 -4.24 -2.45 3.62
N LEU A 119 -5.16 -3.42 3.56
CA LEU A 119 -5.40 -4.34 4.67
C LEU A 119 -4.19 -5.23 4.96
N VAL A 120 -3.52 -5.70 3.91
CA VAL A 120 -2.29 -6.51 4.05
C VAL A 120 -1.15 -5.67 4.63
N PHE A 121 -0.91 -4.47 4.09
CA PHE A 121 0.15 -3.59 4.59
C PHE A 121 -0.11 -3.06 6.00
N GLU A 122 -1.38 -2.88 6.41
CA GLU A 122 -1.72 -2.45 7.77
C GLU A 122 -1.12 -3.38 8.83
N LEU A 123 -1.07 -4.68 8.56
CA LEU A 123 -0.51 -5.66 9.48
C LEU A 123 0.99 -5.42 9.72
N GLY A 124 1.77 -5.23 8.66
CA GLY A 124 3.21 -4.95 8.76
C GLY A 124 3.51 -3.52 9.26
N ALA A 125 2.70 -2.53 8.83
CA ALA A 125 2.81 -1.14 9.25
C ALA A 125 2.52 -0.91 10.74
N ASN A 126 1.92 -1.88 11.42
CA ASN A 126 1.69 -1.87 12.86
C ASN A 126 2.73 -2.69 13.65
N ASN A 127 3.64 -3.40 13.00
CA ASN A 127 4.69 -4.17 13.66
C ASN A 127 6.06 -3.51 13.51
N GLN A 128 6.49 -2.74 14.51
CA GLN A 128 7.78 -2.02 14.50
C GLN A 128 9.01 -2.93 14.49
N GLU A 129 8.88 -4.19 14.87
CA GLU A 129 9.97 -5.17 14.86
C GLU A 129 10.18 -5.79 13.48
N SER A 130 9.20 -5.65 12.58
CA SER A 130 9.31 -6.15 11.21
C SER A 130 10.41 -5.40 10.44
N LYS A 131 11.26 -6.14 9.73
CA LYS A 131 12.26 -5.55 8.81
C LYS A 131 11.62 -4.72 7.71
N ASN A 132 10.35 -4.98 7.38
CA ASN A 132 9.58 -4.29 6.34
C ASN A 132 8.78 -3.09 6.89
N TYR A 133 8.86 -2.78 8.19
CA TYR A 133 8.03 -1.78 8.86
C TYR A 133 7.90 -0.46 8.10
N LEU A 134 9.02 0.12 7.64
CA LEU A 134 8.99 1.40 6.92
C LEU A 134 8.41 1.27 5.52
N ASP A 135 8.78 0.22 4.81
CA ASP A 135 8.27 -0.07 3.48
C ASP A 135 6.76 -0.36 3.51
N ASP A 136 6.30 -1.14 4.50
CA ASP A 136 4.88 -1.40 4.72
C ASP A 136 4.12 -0.10 5.03
N ASN A 137 4.67 0.84 5.83
CA ASN A 137 4.04 2.13 6.08
C ASN A 137 3.96 2.99 4.81
N VAL A 138 5.01 2.98 3.94
CA VAL A 138 4.95 3.68 2.65
C VAL A 138 3.81 3.14 1.80
N TYR A 139 3.78 1.83 1.57
CA TYR A 139 2.76 1.20 0.72
C TYR A 139 1.37 1.23 1.35
N TYR A 140 1.25 1.18 2.67
CA TYR A 140 -0.02 1.37 3.38
C TYR A 140 -0.60 2.75 3.09
N GLY A 141 0.19 3.80 3.29
CA GLY A 141 -0.23 5.16 2.97
C GLY A 141 -0.61 5.34 1.50
N LEU A 142 0.21 4.80 0.57
CA LEU A 142 -0.07 4.83 -0.86
C LEU A 142 -1.36 4.10 -1.22
N ALA A 143 -1.58 2.90 -0.67
CA ALA A 143 -2.75 2.09 -0.95
C ALA A 143 -4.04 2.78 -0.48
N LEU A 144 -4.04 3.34 0.73
CA LEU A 144 -5.16 4.12 1.25
C LEU A 144 -5.43 5.38 0.42
N TYR A 145 -4.37 6.10 0.03
CA TYR A 145 -4.51 7.27 -0.83
C TYR A 145 -5.13 6.91 -2.19
N TYR A 146 -4.57 5.90 -2.88
CA TYR A 146 -5.08 5.51 -4.20
C TYR A 146 -6.47 4.86 -4.15
N ALA A 147 -6.84 4.19 -3.06
CA ALA A 147 -8.20 3.68 -2.87
C ALA A 147 -9.22 4.83 -2.80
N ASN A 148 -8.85 5.97 -2.19
CA ASN A 148 -9.69 7.14 -2.03
C ASN A 148 -9.60 8.14 -3.20
N ASN A 149 -8.49 8.18 -3.93
CA ASN A 149 -8.28 9.13 -5.04
C ASN A 149 -8.70 8.54 -6.39
N LYS A 150 -9.80 7.80 -6.45
CA LYS A 150 -10.42 7.33 -7.70
C LYS A 150 -11.53 8.29 -8.10
N LYS A 151 -11.77 8.39 -9.41
CA LYS A 151 -12.96 9.09 -9.92
C LYS A 151 -14.21 8.45 -9.33
N ASP A 152 -15.13 9.27 -8.83
CA ASP A 152 -16.40 8.85 -8.23
C ASP A 152 -16.25 8.02 -6.91
N ALA A 153 -15.06 7.99 -6.30
CA ALA A 153 -14.90 7.38 -4.98
C ALA A 153 -15.58 8.22 -3.89
N VAL A 154 -16.30 7.57 -3.02
CA VAL A 154 -16.71 8.19 -1.74
C VAL A 154 -15.47 8.25 -0.86
N LEU A 155 -15.08 9.47 -0.47
CA LEU A 155 -13.92 9.67 0.40
C LEU A 155 -14.17 9.05 1.78
N ASP A 156 -13.17 8.34 2.28
CA ASP A 156 -13.12 7.86 3.66
C ASP A 156 -12.08 8.70 4.44
N PRO A 157 -12.53 9.71 5.22
CA PRO A 157 -11.62 10.56 5.98
C PRO A 157 -10.78 9.80 7.02
N ILE A 158 -11.30 8.68 7.56
CA ILE A 158 -10.57 7.86 8.52
C ILE A 158 -9.41 7.14 7.81
N ALA A 159 -9.67 6.54 6.66
CA ALA A 159 -8.63 5.91 5.84
C ALA A 159 -7.58 6.93 5.37
N LEU A 160 -8.00 8.13 4.96
CA LEU A 160 -7.08 9.20 4.59
C LEU A 160 -6.24 9.68 5.79
N GLN A 161 -6.81 9.79 6.99
CA GLN A 161 -6.02 10.13 8.18
C GLN A 161 -4.98 9.04 8.48
N LYS A 162 -5.35 7.75 8.40
CA LYS A 162 -4.40 6.64 8.53
C LYS A 162 -3.27 6.71 7.49
N ALA A 163 -3.57 7.16 6.26
CA ALA A 163 -2.55 7.37 5.23
C ALA A 163 -1.55 8.47 5.63
N ASP A 164 -2.05 9.62 6.14
CA ASP A 164 -1.18 10.70 6.64
C ASP A 164 -0.30 10.23 7.79
N ASP A 165 -0.88 9.48 8.75
CA ASP A 165 -0.17 8.93 9.91
C ASP A 165 0.92 7.93 9.49
N ALA A 166 0.66 7.09 8.49
CA ALA A 166 1.65 6.14 7.95
C ALA A 166 2.85 6.89 7.35
N PHE A 167 2.62 7.91 6.51
CA PHE A 167 3.70 8.74 5.98
C PHE A 167 4.42 9.55 7.07
N ALA A 168 3.71 9.96 8.13
CA ALA A 168 4.35 10.62 9.27
C ALA A 168 5.35 9.69 9.97
N LYS A 169 5.00 8.42 10.20
CA LYS A 169 5.93 7.41 10.76
C LYS A 169 7.18 7.24 9.88
N VAL A 170 7.01 7.22 8.55
CA VAL A 170 8.14 7.16 7.61
C VAL A 170 9.05 8.37 7.78
N LEU A 171 8.51 9.58 7.91
CA LEU A 171 9.29 10.81 8.07
C LEU A 171 10.02 10.91 9.42
N VAL A 172 9.48 10.29 10.48
CA VAL A 172 10.20 10.18 11.76
C VAL A 172 11.49 9.38 11.60
N ALA A 173 11.46 8.28 10.86
CA ALA A 173 12.62 7.43 10.65
C ALA A 173 13.52 7.91 9.50
N SER A 174 12.94 8.55 8.49
CA SER A 174 13.65 9.04 7.30
C SER A 174 13.17 10.44 6.90
N PRO A 175 13.62 11.52 7.58
CA PRO A 175 13.18 12.89 7.29
C PRO A 175 13.53 13.39 5.89
N THR A 176 14.43 12.71 5.19
CA THR A 176 14.84 13.02 3.81
C THR A 176 14.00 12.32 2.75
N TYR A 177 13.06 11.47 3.14
CA TYR A 177 12.18 10.75 2.21
C TYR A 177 11.08 11.69 1.67
N HIS A 178 11.45 12.52 0.69
CA HIS A 178 10.63 13.63 0.17
C HIS A 178 9.28 13.19 -0.41
N GLU A 179 9.14 11.96 -0.92
CA GLU A 179 7.85 11.46 -1.43
C GLU A 179 6.79 11.40 -0.33
N ALA A 180 7.17 11.13 0.91
CA ALA A 180 6.22 11.13 2.02
C ALA A 180 5.62 12.52 2.27
N TYR A 181 6.40 13.62 2.14
CA TYR A 181 5.85 14.98 2.20
C TYR A 181 4.86 15.24 1.07
N LEU A 182 5.18 14.81 -0.16
CA LEU A 182 4.28 14.96 -1.30
C LEU A 182 2.94 14.25 -1.06
N PHE A 183 2.99 13.00 -0.59
CA PHE A 183 1.76 12.24 -0.34
C PHE A 183 1.00 12.76 0.88
N ARG A 184 1.66 13.26 1.91
CA ARG A 184 1.00 13.98 3.01
C ARG A 184 0.26 15.22 2.49
N ALA A 185 0.88 16.01 1.62
CA ALA A 185 0.21 17.15 0.99
C ALA A 185 -1.06 16.72 0.22
N ARG A 186 -0.95 15.68 -0.61
CA ARG A 186 -2.07 15.15 -1.40
C ARG A 186 -3.21 14.60 -0.54
N VAL A 187 -2.88 13.88 0.54
CA VAL A 187 -3.84 13.37 1.50
C VAL A 187 -4.55 14.51 2.22
N ASN A 188 -3.80 15.51 2.71
CA ASN A 188 -4.38 16.65 3.41
C ASN A 188 -5.21 17.55 2.49
N ARG A 189 -4.92 17.57 1.19
CA ARG A 189 -5.80 18.19 0.18
C ARG A 189 -7.16 17.49 0.10
N LEU A 190 -7.19 16.14 0.09
CA LEU A 190 -8.44 15.38 0.09
C LEU A 190 -9.22 15.51 1.42
N LEU A 191 -8.52 15.78 2.51
CA LEU A 191 -9.10 16.06 3.83
C LEU A 191 -9.50 17.52 4.02
N GLU A 192 -9.30 18.38 3.00
CA GLU A 192 -9.58 19.83 3.04
C GLU A 192 -8.83 20.56 4.17
N LYS A 193 -7.61 20.09 4.51
CA LYS A 193 -6.73 20.66 5.52
C LYS A 193 -5.68 21.58 4.85
N ASP A 194 -6.09 22.73 4.38
CA ASP A 194 -5.30 23.60 3.51
C ASP A 194 -3.96 24.03 4.09
N ASP A 195 -3.87 24.32 5.38
CA ASP A 195 -2.62 24.72 6.03
C ASP A 195 -1.60 23.58 6.03
N LEU A 196 -2.05 22.36 6.36
CA LEU A 196 -1.20 21.17 6.33
C LEU A 196 -0.78 20.81 4.91
N MET A 197 -1.72 20.84 3.97
CA MET A 197 -1.45 20.63 2.54
C MET A 197 -0.35 21.58 2.07
N THR A 198 -0.50 22.86 2.33
CA THR A 198 0.44 23.92 1.91
C THR A 198 1.81 23.69 2.51
N GLY A 199 1.90 23.45 3.83
CA GLY A 199 3.15 23.16 4.52
C GLY A 199 3.88 21.95 3.94
N PHE A 200 3.18 20.84 3.72
CA PHE A 200 3.81 19.65 3.17
C PHE A 200 4.25 19.79 1.71
N TYR A 201 3.53 20.53 0.86
CA TYR A 201 4.04 20.86 -0.47
C TYR A 201 5.30 21.72 -0.43
N GLN A 202 5.38 22.69 0.51
CA GLN A 202 6.59 23.50 0.70
C GLN A 202 7.78 22.66 1.14
N GLU A 203 7.57 21.75 2.11
CA GLU A 203 8.61 20.79 2.55
C GLU A 203 9.07 19.88 1.41
N TYR A 204 8.13 19.33 0.62
CA TYR A 204 8.48 18.55 -0.57
C TYR A 204 9.40 19.31 -1.51
N VAL A 205 9.02 20.54 -1.88
CA VAL A 205 9.81 21.39 -2.77
C VAL A 205 11.18 21.67 -2.18
N ALA A 206 11.27 22.00 -0.88
CA ALA A 206 12.54 22.25 -0.19
C ALA A 206 13.45 21.02 -0.22
N LYS A 207 12.94 19.85 0.18
CA LYS A 207 13.71 18.59 0.23
C LYS A 207 14.20 18.13 -1.13
N VAL A 208 13.42 18.31 -2.18
CA VAL A 208 13.86 17.96 -3.55
C VAL A 208 14.87 18.99 -4.07
N THR A 209 14.71 20.27 -3.73
CA THR A 209 15.67 21.32 -4.13
C THR A 209 17.05 21.08 -3.51
N GLU A 210 17.13 20.60 -2.28
CA GLU A 210 18.39 20.21 -1.62
C GLU A 210 19.18 19.13 -2.39
N LYS A 211 18.50 18.33 -3.27
CA LYS A 211 19.17 17.29 -4.08
C LYS A 211 19.91 17.83 -5.32
N GLY A 212 19.72 19.10 -5.64
CA GLY A 212 20.47 19.78 -6.69
C GLY A 212 19.86 19.66 -8.10
N ALA A 213 20.59 20.25 -9.05
CA ALA A 213 20.08 20.50 -10.41
C ALA A 213 19.75 19.22 -11.21
N GLU A 214 20.48 18.14 -11.00
CA GLU A 214 20.23 16.87 -11.69
C GLU A 214 18.86 16.29 -11.33
N GLU A 215 18.50 16.33 -10.06
CA GLU A 215 17.17 15.87 -9.61
C GLU A 215 16.06 16.77 -10.16
N LEU A 216 16.27 18.09 -10.11
CA LEU A 216 15.31 19.09 -10.61
C LEU A 216 15.08 19.00 -12.13
N ALA A 217 16.06 18.50 -12.88
CA ALA A 217 15.93 18.31 -14.33
C ALA A 217 15.00 17.16 -14.72
N LYS A 218 14.66 16.25 -13.80
CA LYS A 218 13.82 15.10 -14.10
C LYS A 218 12.38 15.50 -14.43
N PRO A 219 11.80 15.04 -15.55
CA PRO A 219 10.43 15.41 -15.96
C PRO A 219 9.38 15.10 -14.87
N ALA A 220 9.52 13.97 -14.19
CA ALA A 220 8.62 13.58 -13.11
C ALA A 220 8.66 14.56 -11.92
N VAL A 221 9.85 15.08 -11.57
CA VAL A 221 10.03 16.08 -10.52
C VAL A 221 9.40 17.40 -10.95
N LYS A 222 9.63 17.82 -12.19
CA LYS A 222 9.02 19.03 -12.77
C LYS A 222 7.50 19.01 -12.67
N THR A 223 6.87 17.88 -13.02
CA THR A 223 5.41 17.72 -12.91
C THR A 223 4.92 17.86 -11.46
N LYS A 224 5.63 17.24 -10.50
CA LYS A 224 5.30 17.34 -9.06
C LYS A 224 5.52 18.75 -8.53
N PHE A 225 6.50 19.51 -9.03
CA PHE A 225 6.71 20.91 -8.66
C PHE A 225 5.59 21.80 -9.19
N ILE A 226 5.14 21.59 -10.43
CA ILE A 226 3.98 22.30 -11.00
C ILE A 226 2.72 22.04 -10.15
N GLU A 227 2.49 20.78 -9.77
CA GLU A 227 1.40 20.42 -8.85
C GLU A 227 1.53 21.17 -7.52
N SER A 228 2.73 21.14 -6.91
CA SER A 228 2.99 21.77 -5.61
C SER A 228 2.78 23.27 -5.67
N TYR A 229 3.38 23.95 -6.65
CA TYR A 229 3.24 25.40 -6.78
C TYR A 229 1.81 25.83 -7.05
N ASN A 230 1.05 25.11 -7.87
CA ASN A 230 -0.35 25.42 -8.14
C ASN A 230 -1.22 25.28 -6.87
N ASN A 231 -1.01 24.22 -6.06
CA ASN A 231 -1.79 24.03 -4.83
C ASN A 231 -1.39 25.07 -3.75
N ILE A 232 -0.10 25.38 -3.60
CA ILE A 232 0.37 26.45 -2.69
C ILE A 232 -0.20 27.80 -3.13
N ALA A 233 -0.16 28.11 -4.42
CA ALA A 233 -0.72 29.35 -4.93
C ALA A 233 -2.23 29.48 -4.68
N ALA A 234 -2.97 28.38 -4.88
CA ALA A 234 -4.40 28.33 -4.63
C ALA A 234 -4.76 28.56 -3.17
N SER A 235 -3.99 28.01 -2.21
CA SER A 235 -4.23 28.24 -0.78
C SER A 235 -4.03 29.70 -0.36
N TYR A 236 -3.11 30.41 -1.02
CA TYR A 236 -2.89 31.84 -0.77
C TYR A 236 -3.82 32.78 -1.55
N ALA A 237 -4.60 32.29 -2.51
CA ALA A 237 -5.36 33.12 -3.44
C ALA A 237 -6.29 34.15 -2.76
N ASN A 238 -6.88 33.78 -1.63
CA ASN A 238 -7.81 34.64 -0.88
C ASN A 238 -7.16 35.37 0.31
N THR A 239 -5.99 34.91 0.78
CA THR A 239 -5.35 35.43 1.99
C THR A 239 -4.12 36.25 1.70
N ASP A 240 -3.31 35.89 0.70
CA ASP A 240 -2.08 36.58 0.32
C ASP A 240 -1.88 36.51 -1.22
N LYS A 241 -2.48 37.51 -1.90
CA LYS A 241 -2.41 37.59 -3.36
C LYS A 241 -0.96 37.75 -3.88
N VAL A 242 -0.06 38.29 -3.10
CA VAL A 242 1.36 38.46 -3.51
C VAL A 242 2.03 37.11 -3.59
N LYS A 243 1.90 36.31 -2.52
CA LYS A 243 2.39 34.92 -2.51
C LYS A 243 1.71 34.05 -3.58
N ALA A 244 0.40 34.18 -3.74
CA ALA A 244 -0.32 33.44 -4.79
C ALA A 244 0.28 33.72 -6.17
N LYS A 245 0.50 35.00 -6.52
CA LYS A 245 1.13 35.41 -7.78
C LYS A 245 2.55 34.85 -7.93
N GLU A 246 3.35 34.90 -6.85
CA GLU A 246 4.71 34.35 -6.84
C GLU A 246 4.71 32.86 -7.24
N TYR A 247 3.88 32.04 -6.59
CA TYR A 247 3.84 30.60 -6.84
C TYR A 247 3.25 30.25 -8.22
N PHE A 248 2.22 30.97 -8.69
CA PHE A 248 1.75 30.78 -10.08
C PHE A 248 2.81 31.16 -11.11
N ASN A 249 3.61 32.21 -10.86
CA ASN A 249 4.74 32.53 -11.73
C ASN A 249 5.83 31.44 -11.71
N LYS A 250 6.12 30.81 -10.54
CA LYS A 250 7.00 29.64 -10.48
C LYS A 250 6.46 28.47 -11.32
N THR A 251 5.15 28.26 -11.34
CA THR A 251 4.52 27.30 -12.27
C THR A 251 4.80 27.64 -13.72
N LEU A 252 4.60 28.92 -14.13
CA LEU A 252 4.82 29.35 -15.52
C LEU A 252 6.29 29.33 -15.94
N LEU A 253 7.24 29.45 -15.01
CA LEU A 253 8.66 29.25 -15.32
C LEU A 253 8.96 27.78 -15.69
N LEU A 254 8.24 26.82 -15.09
CA LEU A 254 8.37 25.41 -15.39
C LEU A 254 7.52 24.99 -16.61
N ASP A 255 6.32 25.53 -16.73
CA ASP A 255 5.37 25.24 -17.80
C ASP A 255 4.69 26.55 -18.26
N PRO A 256 5.28 27.25 -19.26
CA PRO A 256 4.73 28.49 -19.79
C PRO A 256 3.31 28.37 -20.37
N THR A 257 2.87 27.14 -20.67
CA THR A 257 1.54 26.85 -21.25
C THR A 257 0.50 26.47 -20.20
N ASN A 258 0.84 26.51 -18.91
CA ASN A 258 -0.06 26.08 -17.84
C ASN A 258 -1.34 26.94 -17.79
N ALA A 259 -2.43 26.35 -18.23
CA ALA A 259 -3.72 27.04 -18.36
C ALA A 259 -4.27 27.49 -17.00
N TYR A 260 -4.08 26.67 -15.94
CA TYR A 260 -4.58 26.97 -14.60
C TYR A 260 -3.86 28.20 -14.00
N ALA A 261 -2.52 28.20 -14.00
CA ALA A 261 -1.75 29.35 -13.51
C ALA A 261 -2.04 30.62 -14.30
N THR A 262 -2.13 30.53 -15.65
CA THR A 262 -2.44 31.66 -16.53
C THR A 262 -3.82 32.24 -16.23
N ALA A 263 -4.83 31.41 -16.08
CA ALA A 263 -6.19 31.83 -15.78
C ALA A 263 -6.27 32.48 -14.38
N SER A 264 -5.65 31.84 -13.37
CA SER A 264 -5.64 32.34 -12.00
C SER A 264 -4.97 33.70 -11.86
N LEU A 265 -3.83 33.93 -12.53
CA LEU A 265 -3.15 35.24 -12.51
C LEU A 265 -4.00 36.38 -13.05
N LYS A 266 -4.90 36.11 -14.01
CA LYS A 266 -5.81 37.13 -14.56
C LYS A 266 -6.87 37.60 -13.54
N THR A 267 -7.18 36.77 -12.53
CA THR A 267 -8.16 37.12 -11.49
C THR A 267 -7.59 38.06 -10.41
N PHE A 268 -6.28 38.20 -10.33
CA PHE A 268 -5.59 39.06 -9.34
C PHE A 268 -5.32 40.48 -9.84
N LYS A 269 -6.25 41.02 -10.63
CA LYS A 269 -6.18 42.42 -11.08
C LYS A 269 -6.36 43.39 -9.93
#